data_05a7a8829b6c312af94febeba29b97c4
#
_entry.id   05a7a8829b6c312af94febeba29b97c4
#
_cell.length_a   1.000
_cell.length_b   1.000
_cell.length_c   1.000
_cell.angle_alpha   90.00
_cell.angle_beta   90.00
_cell.angle_gamma   90.00
#
_symmetry.space_group_name_H-M   'P 1'
#
loop_
_entity.id
_entity.type
_entity.pdbx_description
1 polymer ?
#
loop_
_entity_poly.entity_id
_entity_poly.type
_entity_poly.pdbx_seq_one_letter_code
_entity_poly.pdbx_strand_id
1 'polypeptide(L)'
;MEETGVLTREVIATPSAIGPALADFFALEASGWKGRAGSAMACRPEERRFAAAVFAEAFRRGRLHITGLDLDGRPLARHIMISAGEGSVSYKIAYDEAHAKSSPGILAEVDNVRQFMETPGLRWIDSNTARQSTGYARVWKDRRTVLRVAAGVRGAGYAALAGLPAMRLAKKGLQAVGVLTRPK
;
A
#
# COMPACT_ATOMS: atom_id res chain seq x y z
N MET A 1 -10.47 4.20 33.24
CA MET A 1 -10.23 5.51 32.62
C MET A 1 -9.57 5.20 31.27
N GLU A 2 -10.31 5.36 30.17
CA GLU A 2 -9.69 5.32 28.84
C GLU A 2 -8.88 6.61 28.70
N GLU A 3 -7.58 6.49 28.50
CA GLU A 3 -6.72 7.62 28.17
C GLU A 3 -7.14 8.09 26.76
N THR A 4 -7.89 9.16 26.71
CA THR A 4 -8.29 9.81 25.46
C THR A 4 -7.15 10.70 25.01
N GLY A 5 -6.23 10.14 24.21
CA GLY A 5 -5.18 10.92 23.58
C GLY A 5 -5.72 11.86 22.48
N VAL A 6 -4.97 12.89 22.15
CA VAL A 6 -5.32 13.85 21.08
C VAL A 6 -4.93 13.26 19.73
N LEU A 7 -5.93 12.94 18.90
CA LEU A 7 -5.73 12.48 17.53
C LEU A 7 -5.70 13.69 16.59
N THR A 8 -4.57 13.86 15.88
CA THR A 8 -4.40 14.89 14.85
C THR A 8 -4.36 14.26 13.47
N ARG A 9 -4.96 14.94 12.50
CA ARG A 9 -4.96 14.56 11.08
C ARG A 9 -4.25 15.62 10.27
N GLU A 10 -3.40 15.19 9.35
CA GLU A 10 -2.68 16.10 8.49
C GLU A 10 -2.59 15.60 7.06
N VAL A 11 -2.47 16.55 6.12
CA VAL A 11 -2.12 16.31 4.73
C VAL A 11 -0.72 16.83 4.51
N ILE A 12 0.18 15.96 4.09
CA ILE A 12 1.59 16.31 3.88
C ILE A 12 1.72 16.95 2.49
N ALA A 13 1.73 18.28 2.44
CA ALA A 13 1.69 19.03 1.19
C ALA A 13 2.94 19.90 0.93
N THR A 14 3.83 20.05 1.92
CA THR A 14 5.01 20.90 1.76
C THR A 14 6.27 20.09 1.48
N PRO A 15 7.21 20.59 0.65
CA PRO A 15 8.47 19.88 0.37
C PRO A 15 9.27 19.51 1.61
N SER A 16 9.27 20.38 2.63
CA SER A 16 9.98 20.15 3.90
C SER A 16 9.36 19.01 4.74
N ALA A 17 8.07 18.77 4.64
CA ALA A 17 7.36 17.74 5.40
C ALA A 17 7.44 16.33 4.78
N ILE A 18 7.77 16.22 3.48
CA ILE A 18 7.81 14.92 2.78
C ILE A 18 8.86 13.97 3.35
N GLY A 19 10.07 14.47 3.58
CA GLY A 19 11.16 13.66 4.13
C GLY A 19 10.82 13.06 5.49
N PRO A 20 10.42 13.87 6.48
CA PRO A 20 9.92 13.38 7.76
C PRO A 20 8.77 12.38 7.64
N ALA A 21 7.73 12.67 6.86
CA ALA A 21 6.58 11.79 6.69
C ALA A 21 6.93 10.43 6.07
N LEU A 22 7.88 10.41 5.12
CA LEU A 22 8.39 9.15 4.56
C LEU A 22 9.25 8.39 5.57
N ALA A 23 10.02 9.07 6.41
CA ALA A 23 10.76 8.44 7.50
C ALA A 23 9.82 7.76 8.49
N ASP A 24 8.74 8.45 8.89
CA ASP A 24 7.69 7.89 9.74
C ASP A 24 7.02 6.67 9.10
N PHE A 25 6.66 6.77 7.81
CA PHE A 25 6.08 5.66 7.07
C PHE A 25 6.98 4.42 7.09
N PHE A 26 8.28 4.59 6.80
CA PHE A 26 9.23 3.47 6.81
C PHE A 26 9.43 2.89 8.21
N ALA A 27 9.44 3.73 9.24
CA ALA A 27 9.55 3.29 10.63
C ALA A 27 8.32 2.49 11.05
N LEU A 28 7.11 3.00 10.79
CA LEU A 28 5.86 2.30 11.06
C LEU A 28 5.75 0.97 10.29
N GLU A 29 6.12 0.94 9.00
CA GLU A 29 6.09 -0.30 8.23
C GLU A 29 7.08 -1.34 8.77
N ALA A 30 8.26 -0.91 9.21
CA ALA A 30 9.30 -1.79 9.75
C ALA A 30 8.98 -2.29 11.16
N SER A 31 8.27 -1.53 11.98
CA SER A 31 7.89 -1.94 13.34
C SER A 31 6.77 -3.00 13.34
N GLY A 32 5.96 -3.06 12.28
CA GLY A 32 4.82 -3.95 12.16
C GLY A 32 5.17 -5.36 11.66
N TRP A 33 4.14 -6.14 11.32
CA TRP A 33 4.26 -7.52 10.83
C TRP A 33 5.12 -7.65 9.57
N LYS A 34 5.15 -6.62 8.70
CA LYS A 34 5.98 -6.62 7.50
C LYS A 34 7.47 -6.56 7.83
N GLY A 35 7.84 -5.79 8.86
CA GLY A 35 9.21 -5.77 9.35
C GLY A 35 9.62 -7.12 9.95
N ARG A 36 8.76 -7.71 10.79
CA ARG A 36 8.99 -9.05 11.36
C ARG A 36 9.09 -10.14 10.29
N ALA A 37 8.37 -9.99 9.18
CA ALA A 37 8.43 -10.90 8.02
C ALA A 37 9.57 -10.56 7.03
N GLY A 38 10.38 -9.53 7.27
CA GLY A 38 11.43 -9.07 6.37
C GLY A 38 10.93 -8.50 5.03
N SER A 39 9.64 -8.14 4.96
CA SER A 39 8.97 -7.67 3.73
C SER A 39 8.65 -6.17 3.73
N ALA A 40 9.03 -5.44 4.80
CA ALA A 40 8.95 -3.98 4.80
C ALA A 40 10.02 -3.39 3.87
N MET A 41 9.69 -2.29 3.20
CA MET A 41 10.62 -1.60 2.29
C MET A 41 11.92 -1.18 2.99
N ALA A 42 11.83 -0.87 4.28
CA ALA A 42 13.01 -0.49 5.07
C ALA A 42 13.94 -1.66 5.40
N CYS A 43 13.50 -2.92 5.25
CA CYS A 43 14.32 -4.10 5.54
C CYS A 43 15.47 -4.29 4.55
N ARG A 44 15.38 -3.68 3.37
CA ARG A 44 16.40 -3.73 2.32
C ARG A 44 16.83 -2.31 1.94
N PRO A 45 18.09 -1.95 2.16
CA PRO A 45 18.59 -0.58 1.91
C PRO A 45 18.36 -0.10 0.47
N GLU A 46 18.48 -0.99 -0.52
CA GLU A 46 18.24 -0.71 -1.93
C GLU A 46 16.76 -0.44 -2.22
N GLU A 47 15.85 -1.22 -1.66
CA GLU A 47 14.39 -1.01 -1.81
C GLU A 47 13.96 0.30 -1.15
N ARG A 48 14.50 0.59 0.05
CA ARG A 48 14.25 1.86 0.74
C ARG A 48 14.71 3.06 -0.08
N ARG A 49 15.95 3.01 -0.63
CA ARG A 49 16.49 4.08 -1.48
C ARG A 49 15.66 4.27 -2.74
N PHE A 50 15.30 3.18 -3.40
CA PHE A 50 14.45 3.21 -4.59
C PHE A 50 13.08 3.83 -4.28
N ALA A 51 12.40 3.37 -3.22
CA ALA A 51 11.10 3.89 -2.81
C ALA A 51 11.16 5.38 -2.47
N ALA A 52 12.17 5.80 -1.71
CA ALA A 52 12.36 7.22 -1.37
C ALA A 52 12.55 8.09 -2.62
N ALA A 53 13.35 7.64 -3.60
CA ALA A 53 13.55 8.36 -4.85
C ALA A 53 12.26 8.43 -5.69
N VAL A 54 11.51 7.33 -5.78
CA VAL A 54 10.22 7.29 -6.50
C VAL A 54 9.21 8.24 -5.86
N PHE A 55 9.09 8.23 -4.53
CA PHE A 55 8.16 9.12 -3.84
C PHE A 55 8.55 10.59 -3.95
N ALA A 56 9.84 10.91 -3.83
CA ALA A 56 10.31 12.28 -4.03
C ALA A 56 9.99 12.79 -5.46
N GLU A 57 10.22 11.95 -6.48
CA GLU A 57 9.90 12.31 -7.86
C GLU A 57 8.39 12.40 -8.10
N ALA A 58 7.60 11.49 -7.53
CA ALA A 58 6.14 11.55 -7.60
C ALA A 58 5.60 12.83 -6.94
N PHE A 59 6.17 13.24 -5.81
CA PHE A 59 5.83 14.50 -5.16
C PHE A 59 6.18 15.71 -6.04
N ARG A 60 7.39 15.75 -6.60
CA ARG A 60 7.83 16.82 -7.50
C ARG A 60 6.89 16.99 -8.72
N ARG A 61 6.26 15.91 -9.15
CA ARG A 61 5.26 15.89 -10.24
C ARG A 61 3.83 16.17 -9.77
N GLY A 62 3.59 16.47 -8.51
CA GLY A 62 2.24 16.63 -7.96
C GLY A 62 1.40 15.35 -7.97
N ARG A 63 2.03 14.19 -7.93
CA ARG A 63 1.38 12.87 -8.01
C ARG A 63 1.42 12.08 -6.71
N LEU A 64 2.16 12.54 -5.71
CA LEU A 64 2.23 11.91 -4.39
C LEU A 64 1.33 12.67 -3.43
N HIS A 65 0.45 11.93 -2.75
CA HIS A 65 -0.36 12.45 -1.68
C HIS A 65 -0.08 11.59 -0.44
N ILE A 66 0.26 12.22 0.67
CA ILE A 66 0.46 11.53 1.95
C ILE A 66 -0.50 12.12 2.97
N THR A 67 -1.26 11.26 3.62
CA THR A 67 -2.04 11.62 4.81
C THR A 67 -1.44 10.99 6.05
N GLY A 68 -1.52 11.72 7.16
CA GLY A 68 -1.00 11.31 8.46
C GLY A 68 -2.07 11.31 9.54
N LEU A 69 -1.95 10.36 10.45
CA LEU A 69 -2.61 10.36 11.76
C LEU A 69 -1.52 10.34 12.82
N ASP A 70 -1.60 11.28 13.74
CA ASP A 70 -0.73 11.35 14.93
C ASP A 70 -1.57 11.24 16.18
N LEU A 71 -1.07 10.50 17.15
CA LEU A 71 -1.64 10.40 18.49
C LEU A 71 -0.67 11.04 19.49
N ASP A 72 -1.09 12.08 20.17
CA ASP A 72 -0.27 12.87 21.11
C ASP A 72 1.06 13.34 20.49
N GLY A 73 1.00 13.76 19.22
CA GLY A 73 2.15 14.23 18.45
C GLY A 73 3.11 13.12 17.98
N ARG A 74 2.72 11.84 18.12
CA ARG A 74 3.50 10.71 17.62
C ARG A 74 2.84 10.09 16.40
N PRO A 75 3.63 9.69 15.37
CA PRO A 75 3.08 9.05 14.18
C PRO A 75 2.30 7.76 14.52
N LEU A 76 0.99 7.76 14.26
CA LEU A 76 0.11 6.62 14.46
C LEU A 76 -0.11 5.86 13.15
N ALA A 77 -0.29 6.59 12.04
CA ALA A 77 -0.42 6.02 10.71
C ALA A 77 0.07 6.99 9.64
N ARG A 78 0.58 6.44 8.55
CA ARG A 78 0.92 7.17 7.30
C ARG A 78 0.35 6.40 6.13
N HIS A 79 -0.34 7.11 5.25
CA HIS A 79 -0.95 6.55 4.05
C HIS A 79 -0.38 7.24 2.81
N ILE A 80 0.07 6.45 1.85
CA ILE A 80 0.63 6.92 0.58
C ILE A 80 -0.34 6.62 -0.55
N MET A 81 -0.76 7.66 -1.26
CA MET A 81 -1.57 7.61 -2.45
C MET A 81 -0.77 8.15 -3.64
N ILE A 82 -0.85 7.50 -4.79
CA ILE A 82 -0.18 7.94 -6.02
C ILE A 82 -1.23 8.18 -7.10
N SER A 83 -1.19 9.35 -7.75
CA SER A 83 -2.10 9.73 -8.81
C SER A 83 -1.45 9.70 -10.19
N ALA A 84 -2.25 9.36 -11.23
CA ALA A 84 -1.87 9.43 -12.62
C ALA A 84 -3.11 9.71 -13.48
N GLY A 85 -3.05 10.76 -14.30
CA GLY A 85 -4.23 11.24 -15.03
C GLY A 85 -5.34 11.60 -14.05
N GLU A 86 -6.55 11.13 -14.29
CA GLU A 86 -7.73 11.35 -13.44
C GLU A 86 -7.89 10.32 -12.32
N GLY A 87 -6.94 9.40 -12.18
CA GLY A 87 -7.01 8.30 -11.23
C GLY A 87 -5.99 8.35 -10.12
N SER A 88 -6.32 7.72 -9.01
CA SER A 88 -5.43 7.56 -7.89
C SER A 88 -5.45 6.11 -7.36
N VAL A 89 -4.35 5.71 -6.76
CA VAL A 89 -4.18 4.38 -6.17
C VAL A 89 -3.74 4.54 -4.72
N SER A 90 -4.46 3.93 -3.79
CA SER A 90 -4.03 3.72 -2.42
C SER A 90 -2.84 2.77 -2.44
N TYR A 91 -1.62 3.34 -2.45
CA TYR A 91 -0.43 2.55 -2.73
C TYR A 91 0.01 1.72 -1.53
N LYS A 92 0.20 2.37 -0.38
CA LYS A 92 0.61 1.70 0.86
C LYS A 92 0.15 2.46 2.09
N ILE A 93 -0.11 1.69 3.13
CA ILE A 93 -0.40 2.18 4.47
C ILE A 93 0.49 1.48 5.48
N ALA A 94 0.97 2.24 6.46
CA ALA A 94 1.64 1.76 7.64
C ALA A 94 1.03 2.39 8.88
N TYR A 95 0.93 1.64 9.96
CA TYR A 95 0.38 2.11 11.22
C TYR A 95 1.02 1.41 12.41
N ASP A 96 0.96 2.03 13.58
CA ASP A 96 1.43 1.43 14.82
C ASP A 96 0.49 0.30 15.27
N GLU A 97 1.00 -0.94 15.22
CA GLU A 97 0.24 -2.14 15.60
C GLU A 97 -0.10 -2.20 17.10
N ALA A 98 0.57 -1.44 17.96
CA ALA A 98 0.19 -1.33 19.38
C ALA A 98 -1.26 -0.81 19.52
N HIS A 99 -1.71 0.00 18.58
CA HIS A 99 -3.05 0.57 18.51
C HIS A 99 -4.01 -0.17 17.56
N ALA A 100 -3.70 -1.41 17.15
CA ALA A 100 -4.48 -2.17 16.15
C ALA A 100 -5.98 -2.30 16.51
N LYS A 101 -6.33 -2.37 17.80
CA LYS A 101 -7.72 -2.43 18.28
C LYS A 101 -8.55 -1.22 17.86
N SER A 102 -7.95 -0.05 17.75
CA SER A 102 -8.59 1.20 17.30
C SER A 102 -8.61 1.34 15.77
N SER A 103 -8.09 0.35 15.04
CA SER A 103 -8.09 0.29 13.57
C SER A 103 -7.51 1.55 12.89
N PRO A 104 -6.31 2.04 13.28
CA PRO A 104 -5.76 3.29 12.74
C PRO A 104 -5.52 3.22 11.22
N GLY A 105 -5.26 2.02 10.68
CA GLY A 105 -5.16 1.81 9.24
C GLY A 105 -6.47 2.08 8.49
N ILE A 106 -7.62 1.73 9.07
CA ILE A 106 -8.93 2.04 8.46
C ILE A 106 -9.25 3.53 8.59
N LEU A 107 -8.92 4.15 9.73
CA LEU A 107 -9.11 5.59 9.91
C LEU A 107 -8.28 6.38 8.87
N ALA A 108 -7.02 6.03 8.69
CA ALA A 108 -6.16 6.64 7.68
C ALA A 108 -6.67 6.41 6.25
N GLU A 109 -7.26 5.25 5.96
CA GLU A 109 -7.90 5.00 4.65
C GLU A 109 -9.13 5.89 4.43
N VAL A 110 -9.96 6.10 5.45
CA VAL A 110 -11.10 7.02 5.37
C VAL A 110 -10.63 8.46 5.13
N ASP A 111 -9.57 8.90 5.81
CA ASP A 111 -9.00 10.23 5.59
C ASP A 111 -8.36 10.37 4.20
N ASN A 112 -7.76 9.30 3.67
CA ASN A 112 -7.28 9.26 2.30
C ASN A 112 -8.41 9.40 1.27
N VAL A 113 -9.55 8.73 1.49
CA VAL A 113 -10.73 8.89 0.61
C VAL A 113 -11.25 10.33 0.68
N ARG A 114 -11.29 10.94 1.86
CA ARG A 114 -11.67 12.35 2.02
C ARG A 114 -10.72 13.25 1.23
N GLN A 115 -9.41 13.08 1.40
CA GLN A 115 -8.40 13.82 0.65
C GLN A 115 -8.56 13.65 -0.87
N PHE A 116 -8.85 12.43 -1.32
CA PHE A 116 -9.15 12.18 -2.74
C PHE A 116 -10.34 13.01 -3.23
N MET A 117 -11.44 13.06 -2.47
CA MET A 117 -12.64 13.81 -2.83
C MET A 117 -12.40 15.32 -2.89
N GLU A 118 -11.44 15.81 -2.12
CA GLU A 118 -11.04 17.23 -2.08
C GLU A 118 -9.95 17.58 -3.12
N THR A 119 -9.35 16.58 -3.79
CA THR A 119 -8.28 16.79 -4.76
C THR A 119 -8.86 17.05 -6.16
N PRO A 120 -8.68 18.25 -6.72
CA PRO A 120 -9.21 18.59 -8.05
C PRO A 120 -8.64 17.68 -9.14
N GLY A 121 -9.47 17.31 -10.11
CA GLY A 121 -9.07 16.51 -11.28
C GLY A 121 -8.99 15.03 -11.06
N LEU A 122 -9.11 14.52 -9.82
CA LEU A 122 -9.23 13.10 -9.56
C LEU A 122 -10.69 12.66 -9.64
N ARG A 123 -10.97 11.60 -10.40
CA ARG A 123 -12.33 11.09 -10.66
C ARG A 123 -12.56 9.69 -10.12
N TRP A 124 -11.49 8.94 -9.87
CA TRP A 124 -11.60 7.61 -9.31
C TRP A 124 -10.36 7.27 -8.45
N ILE A 125 -10.57 6.42 -7.47
CA ILE A 125 -9.52 5.89 -6.60
C ILE A 125 -9.65 4.36 -6.52
N ASP A 126 -8.51 3.69 -6.53
CA ASP A 126 -8.41 2.24 -6.35
C ASP A 126 -7.71 1.95 -5.02
N SER A 127 -8.35 1.15 -4.17
CA SER A 127 -7.78 0.76 -2.87
C SER A 127 -6.56 -0.16 -2.99
N ASN A 128 -6.25 -0.65 -4.18
CA ASN A 128 -5.16 -1.62 -4.44
C ASN A 128 -5.18 -2.82 -3.48
N THR A 129 -6.37 -3.20 -3.03
CA THR A 129 -6.56 -4.21 -2.00
C THR A 129 -7.00 -5.53 -2.61
N ALA A 130 -6.38 -6.63 -2.17
CA ALA A 130 -6.80 -7.96 -2.58
C ALA A 130 -8.24 -8.28 -2.11
N ARG A 131 -8.98 -9.04 -2.90
CA ARG A 131 -10.40 -9.39 -2.69
C ARG A 131 -10.73 -9.93 -1.28
N GLN A 132 -9.74 -10.44 -0.56
CA GLN A 132 -9.92 -11.14 0.73
C GLN A 132 -9.73 -10.24 1.96
N SER A 133 -9.44 -8.95 1.80
CA SER A 133 -9.26 -8.04 2.94
C SER A 133 -10.61 -7.63 3.54
N THR A 134 -10.99 -8.23 4.66
CA THR A 134 -12.28 -8.01 5.32
C THR A 134 -12.45 -6.59 5.88
N GLY A 135 -11.38 -5.97 6.39
CA GLY A 135 -11.41 -4.60 6.92
C GLY A 135 -11.72 -3.57 5.84
N TYR A 136 -11.03 -3.65 4.72
CA TYR A 136 -11.22 -2.75 3.58
C TYR A 136 -12.57 -2.91 2.89
N ALA A 137 -13.17 -4.10 2.90
CA ALA A 137 -14.49 -4.34 2.32
C ALA A 137 -15.62 -3.54 2.98
N ARG A 138 -15.41 -3.01 4.19
CA ARG A 138 -16.35 -2.12 4.88
C ARG A 138 -16.35 -0.71 4.31
N VAL A 139 -15.18 -0.22 3.88
CA VAL A 139 -14.99 1.11 3.28
C VAL A 139 -15.25 1.08 1.77
N TRP A 140 -14.69 0.07 1.09
CA TRP A 140 -14.73 -0.08 -0.35
C TRP A 140 -15.83 -1.03 -0.78
N LYS A 141 -16.92 -0.49 -1.32
CA LYS A 141 -18.08 -1.28 -1.81
C LYS A 141 -17.96 -1.69 -3.26
N ASP A 142 -17.43 -0.80 -4.09
CA ASP A 142 -17.28 -1.03 -5.51
C ASP A 142 -16.15 -2.01 -5.81
N ARG A 143 -16.24 -2.65 -6.96
CA ARG A 143 -15.25 -3.63 -7.42
C ARG A 143 -14.88 -3.35 -8.87
N ARG A 144 -13.57 -3.41 -9.14
CA ARG A 144 -13.03 -3.32 -10.49
C ARG A 144 -12.40 -4.66 -10.88
N THR A 145 -12.65 -5.09 -12.11
CA THR A 145 -11.98 -6.27 -12.66
C THR A 145 -10.57 -5.89 -13.10
N VAL A 146 -9.57 -6.58 -12.55
CA VAL A 146 -8.18 -6.44 -12.96
C VAL A 146 -7.73 -7.72 -13.65
N LEU A 147 -7.24 -7.60 -14.88
CA LEU A 147 -6.69 -8.70 -15.65
C LEU A 147 -5.17 -8.71 -15.54
N ARG A 148 -4.63 -9.89 -15.30
CA ARG A 148 -3.18 -10.10 -15.41
C ARG A 148 -2.87 -10.54 -16.82
N VAL A 149 -2.15 -9.71 -17.56
CA VAL A 149 -1.71 -9.99 -18.93
C VAL A 149 -0.23 -10.36 -18.90
N ALA A 150 0.15 -11.37 -19.66
CA ALA A 150 1.53 -11.72 -19.93
C ALA A 150 1.75 -11.73 -21.42
N ALA A 151 2.81 -11.08 -21.90
CA ALA A 151 3.16 -11.00 -23.32
C ALA A 151 4.59 -11.53 -23.54
N GLY A 152 4.77 -12.41 -24.50
CA GLY A 152 6.10 -12.86 -24.95
C GLY A 152 6.65 -11.91 -25.99
N VAL A 153 7.84 -11.36 -25.79
CA VAL A 153 8.43 -10.34 -26.68
C VAL A 153 9.39 -10.96 -27.72
N ARG A 154 9.92 -12.15 -27.44
CA ARG A 154 10.86 -12.88 -28.35
C ARG A 154 10.62 -14.38 -28.21
N GLY A 155 11.23 -15.19 -29.10
CA GLY A 155 11.03 -16.65 -29.19
C GLY A 155 11.01 -17.38 -27.82
N ALA A 156 11.97 -17.09 -26.94
CA ALA A 156 12.00 -17.64 -25.58
C ALA A 156 10.78 -17.21 -24.74
N GLY A 157 10.27 -15.99 -24.95
CA GLY A 157 9.06 -15.50 -24.28
C GLY A 157 7.81 -16.26 -24.73
N TYR A 158 7.68 -16.61 -26.01
CA TYR A 158 6.57 -17.43 -26.51
C TYR A 158 6.62 -18.84 -25.92
N ALA A 159 7.79 -19.47 -25.85
CA ALA A 159 7.98 -20.78 -25.23
C ALA A 159 7.59 -20.75 -23.73
N ALA A 160 7.99 -19.71 -23.01
CA ALA A 160 7.61 -19.52 -21.62
C ALA A 160 6.08 -19.36 -21.45
N LEU A 161 5.42 -18.59 -22.32
CA LEU A 161 3.96 -18.44 -22.30
C LEU A 161 3.24 -19.76 -22.59
N ALA A 162 3.70 -20.52 -23.56
CA ALA A 162 3.15 -21.84 -23.90
C ALA A 162 3.29 -22.82 -22.73
N GLY A 163 4.36 -22.72 -21.92
CA GLY A 163 4.58 -23.53 -20.73
C GLY A 163 3.75 -23.12 -19.50
N LEU A 164 3.20 -21.90 -19.45
CA LEU A 164 2.46 -21.41 -18.28
C LEU A 164 1.28 -22.27 -17.83
N PRO A 165 0.44 -22.85 -18.73
CA PRO A 165 -0.65 -23.74 -18.31
C PRO A 165 -0.13 -24.98 -17.59
N ALA A 166 0.92 -25.62 -18.13
CA ALA A 166 1.53 -26.79 -17.52
C ALA A 166 2.15 -26.47 -16.15
N MET A 167 2.86 -25.35 -16.03
CA MET A 167 3.40 -24.87 -14.75
C MET A 167 2.31 -24.57 -13.70
N ARG A 168 1.18 -24.01 -14.13
CA ARG A 168 0.02 -23.76 -13.23
C ARG A 168 -0.62 -25.07 -12.75
N LEU A 169 -0.74 -26.06 -13.62
CA LEU A 169 -1.24 -27.40 -13.27
C LEU A 169 -0.30 -28.11 -12.31
N ALA A 170 1.01 -28.10 -12.58
CA ALA A 170 2.03 -28.68 -11.71
C ALA A 170 2.00 -28.02 -10.32
N LYS A 171 1.93 -26.68 -10.26
CA LYS A 171 1.81 -25.97 -8.98
C LYS A 171 0.55 -26.34 -8.20
N LYS A 172 -0.59 -26.46 -8.88
CA LYS A 172 -1.85 -26.89 -8.24
C LYS A 172 -1.74 -28.33 -7.70
N GLY A 173 -1.12 -29.24 -8.46
CA GLY A 173 -0.85 -30.61 -8.03
C GLY A 173 0.04 -30.64 -6.80
N LEU A 174 1.15 -29.91 -6.78
CA LEU A 174 2.06 -29.82 -5.63
C LEU A 174 1.41 -29.20 -4.39
N GLN A 175 0.51 -28.27 -4.56
CA GLN A 175 -0.29 -27.69 -3.46
C GLN A 175 -1.34 -28.67 -2.92
N ALA A 176 -1.91 -29.51 -3.78
CA ALA A 176 -2.86 -30.53 -3.38
C ALA A 176 -2.21 -31.66 -2.59
N VAL A 177 -0.93 -31.97 -2.87
CA VAL A 177 -0.14 -33.01 -2.19
C VAL A 177 0.62 -32.44 -0.97
N GLY A 178 0.43 -31.15 -0.61
CA GLY A 178 1.03 -30.52 0.56
C GLY A 178 2.53 -30.18 0.45
N VAL A 179 3.11 -30.33 -0.75
CA VAL A 179 4.54 -30.00 -1.00
C VAL A 179 4.79 -28.49 -1.07
N LEU A 180 3.77 -27.71 -1.46
CA LEU A 180 3.82 -26.25 -1.50
C LEU A 180 2.70 -25.67 -0.65
N THR A 181 3.04 -24.75 0.25
CA THR A 181 2.06 -23.97 1.01
C THR A 181 1.32 -23.00 0.09
N ARG A 182 0.01 -22.84 0.30
CA ARG A 182 -0.74 -21.76 -0.36
C ARG A 182 -0.25 -20.41 0.21
N PRO A 183 0.09 -19.44 -0.62
CA PRO A 183 0.34 -18.09 -0.14
C PRO A 183 -0.92 -17.56 0.57
N LYS A 184 -0.74 -17.07 1.78
CA LYS A 184 -1.80 -16.39 2.55
C LYS A 184 -2.21 -15.08 1.89
#